data_c9f2b0c2efea99a89f220058a7ade949
#
_entry.id   c9f2b0c2efea99a89f220058a7ade949
#
_cell.length_a   1.000
_cell.length_b   1.000
_cell.length_c   1.000
_cell.angle_alpha   90.00
_cell.angle_beta   90.00
_cell.angle_gamma   90.00
#
_symmetry.space_group_name_H-M   'P 1'
#
loop_
_entity.id
_entity.type
_entity.pdbx_description
1 polymer ?
#
loop_
_entity_poly.entity_id
_entity_poly.type
_entity_poly.pdbx_seq_one_letter_code
_entity_poly.pdbx_strand_id
1 'polypeptide(L)'
;MTYESLINGLEETLELAKNKNEQIEILKDEVERLNGVVAELQEQVNNNETNVAALNAKIEELESVKAQLEAKITTLVGEKNQLEADKASLQNKVDELEQAKAEAEVQHQAEVEALNAKIDELKKILATN
;
A
#
# COMPACT_ATOMS: atom_id res chain seq x y z
N MET A 1 81.75 30.32 -31.72
CA MET A 1 81.25 29.05 -31.15
C MET A 1 82.38 28.04 -31.17
N THR A 2 82.77 27.49 -30.02
CA THR A 2 83.79 26.42 -29.89
C THR A 2 83.08 25.07 -29.98
N TYR A 3 83.88 24.01 -30.28
CA TYR A 3 83.38 22.65 -30.25
C TYR A 3 82.80 22.24 -28.87
N GLU A 4 83.46 22.70 -27.82
CA GLU A 4 83.02 22.48 -26.44
C GLU A 4 81.67 23.11 -26.17
N SER A 5 81.42 24.34 -26.60
CA SER A 5 80.09 24.99 -26.49
C SER A 5 79.03 24.27 -27.27
N LEU A 6 79.31 23.73 -28.42
CA LEU A 6 78.36 22.92 -29.22
C LEU A 6 78.07 21.58 -28.55
N ILE A 7 79.09 20.91 -28.00
CA ILE A 7 78.82 19.65 -27.25
C ILE A 7 77.95 19.86 -26.02
N ASN A 8 78.27 20.90 -25.25
CA ASN A 8 77.40 21.25 -24.06
C ASN A 8 75.98 21.53 -24.46
N GLY A 9 75.76 22.27 -25.54
CA GLY A 9 74.39 22.52 -26.03
C GLY A 9 73.61 21.26 -26.47
N LEU A 10 74.36 20.31 -27.09
CA LEU A 10 73.78 19.00 -27.48
C LEU A 10 73.45 18.14 -26.26
N GLU A 11 74.31 18.14 -25.23
CA GLU A 11 74.07 17.42 -23.98
C GLU A 11 72.80 17.96 -23.23
N GLU A 12 72.67 19.28 -23.14
CA GLU A 12 71.51 19.92 -22.55
C GLU A 12 70.23 19.57 -23.31
N THR A 13 70.27 19.60 -24.62
CA THR A 13 69.16 19.22 -25.48
C THR A 13 68.75 17.76 -25.29
N LEU A 14 69.71 16.84 -25.19
CA LEU A 14 69.52 15.43 -24.95
C LEU A 14 68.83 15.20 -23.58
N GLU A 15 69.30 15.88 -22.53
CA GLU A 15 68.75 15.78 -21.21
C GLU A 15 67.26 16.30 -21.16
N LEU A 16 67.02 17.43 -21.83
CA LEU A 16 65.69 17.95 -21.99
C LEU A 16 64.75 16.97 -22.70
N ALA A 17 65.23 16.31 -23.76
CA ALA A 17 64.48 15.30 -24.48
C ALA A 17 64.17 14.08 -23.62
N LYS A 18 65.07 13.59 -22.79
CA LYS A 18 64.80 12.53 -21.82
C LYS A 18 63.77 12.89 -20.80
N ASN A 19 63.86 14.08 -20.22
CA ASN A 19 62.86 14.56 -19.25
C ASN A 19 61.46 14.67 -19.87
N LYS A 20 61.36 15.12 -21.12
CA LYS A 20 60.08 15.19 -21.85
C LYS A 20 59.52 13.80 -22.12
N ASN A 21 60.36 12.84 -22.48
CA ASN A 21 59.94 11.45 -22.70
C ASN A 21 59.42 10.82 -21.41
N GLU A 22 60.06 11.04 -20.26
CA GLU A 22 59.57 10.58 -18.96
C GLU A 22 58.25 11.19 -18.62
N GLN A 23 58.02 12.49 -18.86
CA GLN A 23 56.75 13.16 -18.66
C GLN A 23 55.63 12.59 -19.58
N ILE A 24 55.98 12.26 -20.83
CA ILE A 24 55.05 11.63 -21.76
C ILE A 24 54.62 10.26 -21.26
N GLU A 25 55.52 9.43 -20.76
CA GLU A 25 55.17 8.11 -20.21
C GLU A 25 54.30 8.25 -18.96
N ILE A 26 54.61 9.15 -18.02
CA ILE A 26 53.79 9.44 -16.85
C ILE A 26 52.36 9.89 -17.25
N LEU A 27 52.25 10.76 -18.26
CA LEU A 27 50.97 11.22 -18.76
C LEU A 27 50.19 10.13 -19.46
N LYS A 28 50.84 9.21 -20.19
CA LYS A 28 50.20 8.03 -20.79
C LYS A 28 49.61 7.12 -19.72
N ASP A 29 50.38 6.82 -18.68
CA ASP A 29 49.90 6.00 -17.56
C ASP A 29 48.70 6.64 -16.87
N GLU A 30 48.73 7.95 -16.66
CA GLU A 30 47.60 8.68 -16.06
C GLU A 30 46.36 8.70 -16.96
N VAL A 31 46.54 8.83 -18.27
CA VAL A 31 45.46 8.73 -19.25
C VAL A 31 44.83 7.34 -19.23
N GLU A 32 45.61 6.29 -19.17
CA GLU A 32 45.13 4.92 -19.06
C GLU A 32 44.36 4.69 -17.76
N ARG A 33 44.90 5.18 -16.63
CA ARG A 33 44.25 5.14 -15.33
C ARG A 33 42.89 5.88 -15.37
N LEU A 34 42.85 7.09 -15.92
CA LEU A 34 41.64 7.88 -16.04
C LEU A 34 40.62 7.23 -16.95
N ASN A 35 41.04 6.61 -18.04
CA ASN A 35 40.15 5.86 -18.92
C ASN A 35 39.50 4.68 -18.18
N GLY A 36 40.23 4.00 -17.31
CA GLY A 36 39.72 2.96 -16.43
C GLY A 36 38.65 3.49 -15.49
N VAL A 37 38.89 4.63 -14.83
CA VAL A 37 37.92 5.28 -13.94
C VAL A 37 36.67 5.71 -14.70
N VAL A 38 36.82 6.26 -15.91
CA VAL A 38 35.67 6.64 -16.75
C VAL A 38 34.81 5.42 -17.10
N ALA A 39 35.44 4.29 -17.44
CA ALA A 39 34.73 3.05 -17.75
C ALA A 39 33.95 2.54 -16.53
N GLU A 40 34.53 2.55 -15.34
CA GLU A 40 33.86 2.16 -14.09
C GLU A 40 32.70 3.08 -13.77
N LEU A 41 32.88 4.39 -13.91
CA LEU A 41 31.82 5.36 -13.68
C LEU A 41 30.65 5.20 -14.67
N GLN A 42 30.97 4.90 -15.93
CA GLN A 42 29.97 4.62 -16.96
C GLN A 42 29.12 3.41 -16.60
N GLU A 43 29.74 2.35 -16.11
CA GLU A 43 29.05 1.16 -15.63
C GLU A 43 28.13 1.48 -14.43
N GLN A 44 28.63 2.26 -13.48
CA GLN A 44 27.83 2.71 -12.34
C GLN A 44 26.61 3.53 -12.77
N VAL A 45 26.78 4.44 -13.72
CA VAL A 45 25.67 5.23 -14.29
C VAL A 45 24.63 4.31 -14.93
N ASN A 46 25.05 3.36 -15.76
CA ASN A 46 24.14 2.41 -16.40
C ASN A 46 23.37 1.57 -15.38
N ASN A 47 24.05 1.10 -14.34
CA ASN A 47 23.41 0.35 -13.25
C ASN A 47 22.40 1.21 -12.48
N ASN A 48 22.73 2.47 -12.21
CA ASN A 48 21.82 3.41 -11.55
C ASN A 48 20.58 3.71 -12.41
N GLU A 49 20.75 3.89 -13.72
CA GLU A 49 19.62 4.08 -14.64
C GLU A 49 18.67 2.88 -14.63
N THR A 50 19.24 1.66 -14.63
CA THR A 50 18.45 0.43 -14.53
C THR A 50 17.69 0.36 -13.20
N ASN A 51 18.33 0.70 -12.10
CA ASN A 51 17.70 0.73 -10.78
C ASN A 51 16.59 1.78 -10.69
N VAL A 52 16.82 2.97 -11.26
CA VAL A 52 15.80 4.03 -11.31
C VAL A 52 14.59 3.58 -12.12
N ALA A 53 14.79 2.92 -13.26
CA ALA A 53 13.70 2.38 -14.07
C ALA A 53 12.88 1.32 -13.31
N ALA A 54 13.56 0.42 -12.60
CA ALA A 54 12.91 -0.60 -11.78
C ALA A 54 12.13 0.00 -10.61
N LEU A 55 12.67 1.02 -9.95
CA LEU A 55 11.98 1.73 -8.87
C LEU A 55 10.75 2.49 -9.38
N ASN A 56 10.83 3.14 -10.53
CA ASN A 56 9.70 3.83 -11.14
C ASN A 56 8.56 2.84 -11.48
N ALA A 57 8.89 1.69 -12.07
CA ALA A 57 7.90 0.64 -12.34
C ALA A 57 7.20 0.16 -11.04
N LYS A 58 7.97 0.04 -9.96
CA LYS A 58 7.42 -0.35 -8.66
C LYS A 58 6.54 0.73 -8.03
N ILE A 59 6.87 1.99 -8.23
CA ILE A 59 6.02 3.12 -7.82
C ILE A 59 4.67 3.07 -8.54
N GLU A 60 4.67 2.89 -9.86
CA GLU A 60 3.45 2.77 -10.65
C GLU A 60 2.57 1.59 -10.20
N GLU A 61 3.19 0.43 -9.91
CA GLU A 61 2.48 -0.73 -9.35
C GLU A 61 1.84 -0.41 -7.99
N LEU A 62 2.59 0.23 -7.09
CA LEU A 62 2.09 0.62 -5.77
C LEU A 62 0.97 1.66 -5.84
N GLU A 63 1.06 2.61 -6.75
CA GLU A 63 -0.01 3.60 -7.00
C GLU A 63 -1.29 2.92 -7.49
N SER A 64 -1.17 1.92 -8.38
CA SER A 64 -2.30 1.12 -8.83
C SER A 64 -2.94 0.32 -7.69
N VAL A 65 -2.13 -0.35 -6.87
CA VAL A 65 -2.62 -1.09 -5.69
C VAL A 65 -3.30 -0.15 -4.71
N LYS A 66 -2.73 1.02 -4.46
CA LYS A 66 -3.32 2.04 -3.60
C LYS A 66 -4.71 2.45 -4.09
N ALA A 67 -4.85 2.75 -5.38
CA ALA A 67 -6.13 3.13 -5.96
C ALA A 67 -7.18 2.01 -5.82
N GLN A 68 -6.79 0.74 -6.02
CA GLN A 68 -7.68 -0.41 -5.82
C GLN A 68 -8.11 -0.56 -4.36
N LEU A 69 -7.20 -0.35 -3.42
CA LEU A 69 -7.52 -0.41 -1.99
C LEU A 69 -8.46 0.73 -1.57
N GLU A 70 -8.25 1.94 -2.05
CA GLU A 70 -9.15 3.08 -1.81
C GLU A 70 -10.56 2.82 -2.33
N ALA A 71 -10.69 2.22 -3.53
CA ALA A 71 -11.98 1.82 -4.07
C ALA A 71 -12.66 0.75 -3.21
N LYS A 72 -11.92 -0.26 -2.75
CA LYS A 72 -12.44 -1.28 -1.82
C LYS A 72 -12.90 -0.69 -0.49
N ILE A 73 -12.12 0.23 0.07
CA ILE A 73 -12.51 0.92 1.31
C ILE A 73 -13.83 1.66 1.12
N THR A 74 -13.99 2.38 0.01
CA THR A 74 -15.24 3.09 -0.30
C THR A 74 -16.44 2.13 -0.38
N THR A 75 -16.28 0.99 -1.06
CA THR A 75 -17.30 -0.05 -1.15
C THR A 75 -17.67 -0.61 0.23
N LEU A 76 -16.65 -1.00 1.02
CA LEU A 76 -16.86 -1.56 2.36
C LEU A 76 -17.51 -0.57 3.32
N VAL A 77 -17.20 0.72 3.22
CA VAL A 77 -17.88 1.76 4.01
C VAL A 77 -19.35 1.86 3.62
N GLY A 78 -19.67 1.78 2.33
CA GLY A 78 -21.05 1.74 1.84
C GLY A 78 -21.82 0.52 2.35
N GLU A 79 -21.23 -0.68 2.25
CA GLU A 79 -21.83 -1.92 2.76
C GLU A 79 -22.04 -1.87 4.28
N LYS A 80 -21.07 -1.36 5.02
CA LYS A 80 -21.19 -1.15 6.47
C LYS A 80 -22.38 -0.27 6.81
N ASN A 81 -22.51 0.88 6.15
CA ASN A 81 -23.61 1.81 6.39
C ASN A 81 -24.98 1.16 6.07
N GLN A 82 -25.05 0.36 5.00
CA GLN A 82 -26.25 -0.38 4.66
C GLN A 82 -26.60 -1.42 5.73
N LEU A 83 -25.62 -2.19 6.19
CA LEU A 83 -25.83 -3.17 7.26
C LEU A 83 -26.26 -2.52 8.58
N GLU A 84 -25.74 -1.35 8.91
CA GLU A 84 -26.17 -0.60 10.10
C GLU A 84 -27.63 -0.15 9.97
N ALA A 85 -28.07 0.30 8.79
CA ALA A 85 -29.45 0.65 8.51
C ALA A 85 -30.39 -0.58 8.58
N ASP A 86 -29.98 -1.70 7.98
CA ASP A 86 -30.72 -2.96 8.02
C ASP A 86 -30.85 -3.48 9.46
N LYS A 87 -29.77 -3.40 10.24
CA LYS A 87 -29.78 -3.76 11.66
C LYS A 87 -30.80 -2.92 12.44
N ALA A 88 -30.82 -1.61 12.24
CA ALA A 88 -31.79 -0.72 12.89
C ALA A 88 -33.25 -1.06 12.49
N SER A 89 -33.46 -1.33 11.20
CA SER A 89 -34.79 -1.76 10.71
C SER A 89 -35.25 -3.08 11.31
N LEU A 90 -34.33 -4.06 11.39
CA LEU A 90 -34.63 -5.34 12.01
C LEU A 90 -34.90 -5.22 13.52
N GLN A 91 -34.16 -4.36 14.22
CA GLN A 91 -34.41 -4.10 15.64
C GLN A 91 -35.82 -3.53 15.86
N ASN A 92 -36.21 -2.55 15.04
CA ASN A 92 -37.59 -1.99 15.11
C ASN A 92 -38.66 -3.05 14.90
N LYS A 93 -38.46 -3.96 13.92
CA LYS A 93 -39.38 -5.08 13.69
C LYS A 93 -39.44 -6.05 14.85
N VAL A 94 -38.30 -6.33 15.48
CA VAL A 94 -38.27 -7.17 16.71
C VAL A 94 -39.10 -6.51 17.81
N ASP A 95 -38.91 -5.22 18.05
CA ASP A 95 -39.62 -4.47 19.07
C ASP A 95 -41.15 -4.46 18.79
N GLU A 96 -41.56 -4.24 17.53
CA GLU A 96 -42.98 -4.33 17.11
C GLU A 96 -43.56 -5.71 17.32
N LEU A 97 -42.83 -6.77 16.99
CA LEU A 97 -43.26 -8.16 17.17
C LEU A 97 -43.36 -8.54 18.66
N GLU A 98 -42.45 -8.09 19.49
CA GLU A 98 -42.47 -8.30 20.94
C GLU A 98 -43.69 -7.61 21.55
N GLN A 99 -44.00 -6.39 21.12
CA GLN A 99 -45.22 -5.68 21.56
C GLN A 99 -46.47 -6.42 21.11
N ALA A 100 -46.58 -6.80 19.85
CA ALA A 100 -47.72 -7.53 19.31
C ALA A 100 -47.91 -8.87 20.03
N LYS A 101 -46.81 -9.56 20.34
CA LYS A 101 -46.85 -10.80 21.13
C LYS A 101 -47.43 -10.55 22.54
N ALA A 102 -46.93 -9.52 23.23
CA ALA A 102 -47.42 -9.19 24.57
C ALA A 102 -48.93 -8.85 24.56
N GLU A 103 -49.39 -8.07 23.58
CA GLU A 103 -50.84 -7.73 23.42
C GLU A 103 -51.68 -8.98 23.14
N ALA A 104 -51.21 -9.88 22.27
CA ALA A 104 -51.90 -11.14 21.98
C ALA A 104 -51.93 -12.07 23.20
N GLU A 105 -50.90 -12.13 24.02
CA GLU A 105 -50.90 -12.90 25.27
C GLU A 105 -51.92 -12.37 26.26
N VAL A 106 -52.02 -11.05 26.46
CA VAL A 106 -53.04 -10.43 27.32
C VAL A 106 -54.42 -10.72 26.83
N GLN A 107 -54.68 -10.58 25.54
CA GLN A 107 -55.99 -10.87 24.92
C GLN A 107 -56.37 -12.34 25.07
N HIS A 108 -55.45 -13.23 24.81
CA HIS A 108 -55.67 -14.67 24.97
C HIS A 108 -56.00 -15.05 26.43
N GLN A 109 -55.29 -14.48 27.39
CA GLN A 109 -55.55 -14.68 28.81
C GLN A 109 -56.97 -14.22 29.18
N ALA A 110 -57.39 -13.04 28.69
CA ALA A 110 -58.75 -12.55 28.93
C ALA A 110 -59.85 -13.47 28.32
N GLU A 111 -59.61 -13.99 27.12
CA GLU A 111 -60.51 -14.94 26.46
C GLU A 111 -60.64 -16.25 27.25
N VAL A 112 -59.49 -16.79 27.74
CA VAL A 112 -59.48 -18.00 28.57
C VAL A 112 -60.21 -17.79 29.87
N GLU A 113 -60.03 -16.66 30.54
CA GLU A 113 -60.84 -16.30 31.77
C GLU A 113 -62.29 -16.18 31.51
N ALA A 114 -62.73 -15.55 30.41
CA ALA A 114 -64.14 -15.41 30.03
C ALA A 114 -64.71 -16.78 29.72
N LEU A 115 -64.03 -17.66 29.05
CA LEU A 115 -64.54 -19.03 28.79
C LEU A 115 -64.65 -19.86 30.06
N ASN A 116 -63.74 -19.76 30.97
CA ASN A 116 -63.78 -20.43 32.26
C ASN A 116 -64.98 -19.95 33.10
N ALA A 117 -65.24 -18.64 33.10
CA ALA A 117 -66.47 -18.09 33.76
C ALA A 117 -67.73 -18.66 33.18
N LYS A 118 -67.83 -18.79 31.85
CA LYS A 118 -68.99 -19.44 31.21
C LYS A 118 -69.11 -20.90 31.55
N ILE A 119 -68.07 -21.63 31.62
CA ILE A 119 -68.04 -23.05 32.04
C ILE A 119 -68.57 -23.16 33.47
N ASP A 120 -68.11 -22.30 34.37
CA ASP A 120 -68.58 -22.32 35.78
C ASP A 120 -70.07 -22.00 35.90
N GLU A 121 -70.61 -21.05 35.11
CA GLU A 121 -72.01 -20.78 35.05
C GLU A 121 -72.86 -21.99 34.56
N LEU A 122 -72.37 -22.65 33.50
CA LEU A 122 -73.04 -23.86 32.98
C LEU A 122 -73.04 -24.99 34.01
N LYS A 123 -71.95 -25.17 34.74
CA LYS A 123 -71.87 -26.17 35.82
C LYS A 123 -72.88 -25.86 36.93
N LYS A 124 -73.08 -24.59 37.29
CA LYS A 124 -74.12 -24.19 38.27
C LYS A 124 -75.53 -24.49 37.77
N ILE A 125 -75.83 -24.18 36.52
CA ILE A 125 -77.15 -24.48 35.92
C ILE A 125 -77.42 -25.97 35.89
N LEU A 126 -76.47 -26.80 35.53
CA LEU A 126 -76.59 -28.26 35.53
C LEU A 126 -76.74 -28.86 36.92
N ALA A 127 -76.21 -28.25 37.96
CA ALA A 127 -76.27 -28.73 39.34
C ALA A 127 -77.65 -28.38 39.97
N THR A 128 -78.38 -27.37 39.46
CA THR A 128 -79.71 -26.92 39.96
C THR A 128 -80.87 -27.59 39.25
N ASN A 129 -80.65 -28.28 38.18
CA ASN A 129 -81.64 -29.11 37.48
C ASN A 129 -81.49 -30.56 37.93
#